data_bf8a68e83bf32d07dd3ff18638176333
#
_entry.id   bf8a68e83bf32d07dd3ff18638176333
#
_cell.length_a   1.000
_cell.length_b   1.000
_cell.length_c   1.000
_cell.angle_alpha   90.00
_cell.angle_beta   90.00
_cell.angle_gamma   90.00
#
_symmetry.space_group_name_H-M   'P 1'
#
loop_
_entity.id
_entity.type
_entity.pdbx_description
1 polymer ?
#
loop_
_entity_poly.entity_id
_entity_poly.type
_entity_poly.pdbx_seq_one_letter_code
_entity_poly.pdbx_strand_id
1 'polypeptide(L)'
;MRTKIKFFFNPPDEVVFQPSGETNLTIETVIGTTRAEYLLTLTPQATITPLVTTTPRPGPTLKPTVTSTPLPASVILKGVKYVDQRNRWNYCGPANLTMALNFWGWKGTRDDIAKVIKPGENNLNMDFIERGKIDKNVMPYEMVDFVNDTTDLYALVRSGGDMHLLKGFISAGYPVIVEKGYYERDANGTVSWMGHYQFVTGYDDAAKIFIVQDTYLDGPNFKISYTEFAEGWRDFNYLFMVVYPPDSEQEIHDLLGNWSDDRWANLHALEIADEEVNKLSGFGAFFAWFNKGTSHVQLQQYVDAAIAYDQAFSIYATLDTAKRPYRMLWYQTGPYKAYYYSARYADVINLAQITLDSVSGGPYLEESLYWRGMAYYMAGKTELAIEDYRSALKVHPNWIPATQALQDLGVQP
;
A
#
# COMPACT_ATOMS: atom_id res chain seq x y z
N MET A 1 27.36 -16.19 -1.40
CA MET A 1 28.39 -15.85 -2.40
C MET A 1 28.10 -16.44 -3.79
N ARG A 2 27.82 -17.75 -3.95
CA ARG A 2 27.52 -18.38 -5.26
C ARG A 2 26.28 -17.78 -5.97
N THR A 3 25.22 -17.45 -5.25
CA THR A 3 24.00 -16.87 -5.85
C THR A 3 24.23 -15.45 -6.34
N LYS A 4 24.96 -14.60 -5.59
CA LYS A 4 25.34 -13.26 -6.03
C LYS A 4 26.18 -13.29 -7.32
N ILE A 5 27.08 -14.27 -7.44
CA ILE A 5 27.91 -14.43 -8.65
C ILE A 5 27.06 -14.85 -9.85
N LYS A 6 26.07 -15.73 -9.67
CA LYS A 6 25.17 -16.17 -10.74
C LYS A 6 24.34 -15.02 -11.32
N PHE A 7 23.82 -14.13 -10.49
CA PHE A 7 23.05 -12.95 -10.93
C PHE A 7 23.94 -11.80 -11.43
N PHE A 8 25.19 -11.76 -11.04
CA PHE A 8 26.16 -10.79 -11.58
C PHE A 8 26.50 -11.07 -13.05
N PHE A 9 26.61 -12.34 -13.43
CA PHE A 9 26.95 -12.76 -14.80
C PHE A 9 25.73 -13.07 -15.68
N ASN A 10 24.58 -13.39 -15.09
CA ASN A 10 23.31 -13.64 -15.76
C ASN A 10 22.20 -13.01 -14.91
N PRO A 11 21.91 -11.71 -15.05
CA PRO A 11 20.67 -11.17 -14.51
C PRO A 11 19.54 -11.97 -15.14
N PRO A 12 18.50 -12.35 -14.38
CA PRO A 12 17.34 -12.99 -14.97
C PRO A 12 16.78 -12.07 -16.04
N ASP A 13 16.51 -12.62 -17.22
CA ASP A 13 15.78 -11.90 -18.26
C ASP A 13 14.45 -11.47 -17.64
N GLU A 14 14.19 -10.17 -17.64
CA GLU A 14 12.93 -9.65 -17.12
C GLU A 14 11.79 -10.15 -18.00
N VAL A 15 10.90 -10.96 -17.43
CA VAL A 15 9.65 -11.35 -18.08
C VAL A 15 8.63 -10.25 -17.84
N VAL A 16 8.24 -9.58 -18.92
CA VAL A 16 7.21 -8.54 -18.86
C VAL A 16 5.83 -9.20 -18.84
N PHE A 17 5.08 -8.98 -17.77
CA PHE A 17 3.71 -9.44 -17.66
C PHE A 17 2.84 -8.78 -18.73
N GLN A 18 2.07 -9.60 -19.43
CA GLN A 18 1.04 -9.16 -20.36
C GLN A 18 -0.28 -9.84 -19.98
N PRO A 19 -1.28 -9.05 -19.55
CA PRO A 19 -2.58 -9.57 -19.20
C PRO A 19 -3.23 -10.25 -20.42
N SER A 20 -3.81 -11.44 -20.23
CA SER A 20 -4.53 -12.14 -21.29
C SER A 20 -5.90 -11.53 -21.56
N GLY A 21 -6.51 -10.92 -20.55
CA GLY A 21 -7.88 -10.44 -20.57
C GLY A 21 -8.92 -11.57 -20.53
N GLU A 22 -8.50 -12.83 -20.48
CA GLU A 22 -9.41 -13.97 -20.44
C GLU A 22 -10.07 -14.10 -19.07
N THR A 23 -11.40 -14.21 -19.05
CA THR A 23 -12.18 -14.39 -17.83
C THR A 23 -12.80 -15.80 -17.81
N ASN A 24 -12.81 -16.40 -16.63
CA ASN A 24 -13.49 -17.67 -16.37
C ASN A 24 -14.98 -17.49 -16.02
N LEU A 25 -15.49 -16.26 -16.08
CA LEU A 25 -16.91 -15.99 -15.86
C LEU A 25 -17.73 -16.54 -17.02
N THR A 26 -18.65 -17.44 -16.71
CA THR A 26 -19.73 -17.82 -17.63
C THR A 26 -20.91 -16.87 -17.44
N ILE A 27 -21.78 -16.76 -18.44
CA ILE A 27 -23.02 -15.98 -18.34
C ILE A 27 -23.85 -16.41 -17.14
N GLU A 28 -23.90 -17.71 -16.86
CA GLU A 28 -24.60 -18.28 -15.70
C GLU A 28 -23.97 -17.85 -14.36
N THR A 29 -22.64 -17.78 -14.30
CA THR A 29 -21.92 -17.29 -13.09
C THR A 29 -22.20 -15.81 -12.85
N VAL A 30 -22.17 -14.99 -13.89
CA VAL A 30 -22.49 -13.55 -13.79
C VAL A 30 -23.93 -13.35 -13.31
N ILE A 31 -24.89 -14.05 -13.90
CA ILE A 31 -26.30 -14.00 -13.49
C ILE A 31 -26.47 -14.46 -12.04
N GLY A 32 -25.79 -15.54 -11.65
CA GLY A 32 -25.81 -16.06 -10.29
C GLY A 32 -25.28 -15.07 -9.26
N THR A 33 -24.15 -14.43 -9.54
CA THR A 33 -23.52 -13.42 -8.65
C THR A 33 -24.38 -12.17 -8.54
N THR A 34 -24.83 -11.64 -9.67
CA THR A 34 -25.72 -10.45 -9.70
C THR A 34 -27.04 -10.72 -8.97
N ARG A 35 -27.58 -11.93 -9.09
CA ARG A 35 -28.80 -12.32 -8.38
C ARG A 35 -28.56 -12.47 -6.87
N ALA A 36 -27.41 -12.99 -6.45
CA ALA A 36 -27.04 -13.12 -5.04
C ALA A 36 -26.82 -11.73 -4.42
N GLU A 37 -26.12 -10.84 -5.09
CA GLU A 37 -25.94 -9.43 -4.65
C GLU A 37 -27.29 -8.70 -4.58
N TYR A 38 -28.14 -8.86 -5.58
CA TYR A 38 -29.49 -8.29 -5.57
C TYR A 38 -30.34 -8.82 -4.42
N LEU A 39 -30.26 -10.10 -4.08
CA LEU A 39 -30.97 -10.70 -2.95
C LEU A 39 -30.41 -10.24 -1.60
N LEU A 40 -29.12 -9.95 -1.49
CA LEU A 40 -28.50 -9.41 -0.29
C LEU A 40 -28.84 -7.92 -0.07
N THR A 41 -29.15 -7.19 -1.14
CA THR A 41 -29.60 -5.79 -1.08
C THR A 41 -31.10 -5.63 -0.82
N LEU A 42 -31.89 -6.70 -0.93
CA LEU A 42 -33.31 -6.73 -0.55
C LEU A 42 -33.47 -6.86 0.99
N THR A 43 -32.96 -5.90 1.75
CA THR A 43 -33.50 -5.63 3.08
C THR A 43 -34.96 -5.21 2.91
N PRO A 44 -35.92 -5.71 3.71
CA PRO A 44 -37.30 -5.29 3.59
C PRO A 44 -37.40 -3.77 3.75
N GLN A 45 -37.73 -3.12 2.68
CA GLN A 45 -37.95 -1.67 2.67
C GLN A 45 -39.15 -1.41 3.57
N ALA A 46 -38.95 -0.68 4.65
CA ALA A 46 -40.01 -0.28 5.53
C ALA A 46 -41.10 0.42 4.69
N THR A 47 -42.33 -0.04 4.86
CA THR A 47 -43.53 0.50 4.19
C THR A 47 -43.56 2.02 4.37
N ILE A 48 -43.50 2.77 3.28
CA ILE A 48 -43.52 4.23 3.30
C ILE A 48 -44.96 4.62 3.73
N THR A 49 -45.09 5.11 4.94
CA THR A 49 -46.33 5.82 5.38
C THR A 49 -46.42 7.11 4.54
N PRO A 50 -47.62 7.48 4.00
CA PRO A 50 -47.73 8.68 3.16
C PRO A 50 -47.30 9.93 3.94
N LEU A 51 -46.42 10.67 3.29
CA LEU A 51 -45.80 11.90 3.80
C LEU A 51 -46.89 12.96 4.03
N VAL A 52 -47.12 13.35 5.26
CA VAL A 52 -47.88 14.53 5.60
C VAL A 52 -47.13 15.74 5.03
N THR A 53 -47.83 16.55 4.24
CA THR A 53 -47.31 17.79 3.67
C THR A 53 -46.88 18.73 4.76
N THR A 54 -45.59 18.86 4.99
CA THR A 54 -45.05 19.81 5.98
C THR A 54 -44.81 21.14 5.30
N THR A 55 -45.25 22.22 5.96
CA THR A 55 -44.90 23.60 5.68
C THR A 55 -43.40 23.78 5.44
N PRO A 56 -42.96 24.66 4.53
CA PRO A 56 -41.55 24.88 4.24
C PRO A 56 -40.79 25.24 5.54
N ARG A 57 -39.89 24.35 5.95
CA ARG A 57 -38.98 24.64 7.04
C ARG A 57 -38.00 25.72 6.57
N PRO A 58 -37.68 26.74 7.39
CA PRO A 58 -36.62 27.69 7.04
C PRO A 58 -35.34 26.90 6.70
N GLY A 59 -34.73 27.22 5.58
CA GLY A 59 -33.48 26.57 5.16
C GLY A 59 -32.42 26.65 6.26
N PRO A 60 -31.50 25.68 6.33
CA PRO A 60 -30.44 25.72 7.31
C PRO A 60 -29.68 27.03 7.14
N THR A 61 -29.60 27.80 8.22
CA THR A 61 -28.69 28.97 8.29
C THR A 61 -27.30 28.44 7.98
N LEU A 62 -26.69 28.94 6.92
CA LEU A 62 -25.31 28.60 6.58
C LEU A 62 -24.46 28.85 7.82
N LYS A 63 -23.87 27.79 8.37
CA LYS A 63 -22.84 27.95 9.41
C LYS A 63 -21.81 28.93 8.84
N PRO A 64 -21.33 29.91 9.62
CA PRO A 64 -20.26 30.78 9.16
C PRO A 64 -19.10 29.87 8.71
N THR A 65 -18.65 30.08 7.46
CA THR A 65 -17.42 29.45 6.97
C THR A 65 -16.34 29.81 7.95
N VAL A 66 -15.85 28.81 8.68
CA VAL A 66 -14.67 29.00 9.54
C VAL A 66 -13.56 29.43 8.60
N THR A 67 -13.15 30.69 8.69
CA THR A 67 -11.99 31.18 7.96
C THR A 67 -10.80 30.42 8.50
N SER A 68 -10.31 29.44 7.75
CA SER A 68 -9.15 28.67 8.17
C SER A 68 -7.97 29.64 8.39
N THR A 69 -7.42 29.64 9.57
CA THR A 69 -6.17 30.38 9.82
C THR A 69 -5.12 29.90 8.82
N PRO A 70 -4.45 30.80 8.08
CA PRO A 70 -3.42 30.39 7.15
C PRO A 70 -2.35 29.56 7.86
N LEU A 71 -1.91 28.47 7.24
CA LEU A 71 -0.81 27.67 7.78
C LEU A 71 0.46 28.53 7.92
N PRO A 72 1.29 28.28 8.95
CA PRO A 72 2.61 28.91 9.05
C PRO A 72 3.44 28.69 7.78
N ALA A 73 4.26 29.65 7.39
CA ALA A 73 5.12 29.54 6.21
C ALA A 73 6.20 28.43 6.35
N SER A 74 6.55 28.06 7.56
CA SER A 74 7.46 26.94 7.84
C SER A 74 7.22 26.37 9.23
N VAL A 75 7.38 25.06 9.36
CA VAL A 75 7.30 24.33 10.63
C VAL A 75 8.36 23.24 10.65
N ILE A 76 9.00 23.04 11.80
CA ILE A 76 9.85 21.86 12.07
C ILE A 76 9.45 21.33 13.44
N LEU A 77 8.99 20.10 13.47
CA LEU A 77 8.62 19.42 14.71
C LEU A 77 9.84 19.14 15.58
N LYS A 78 9.70 19.41 16.86
CA LYS A 78 10.74 19.14 17.86
C LYS A 78 10.49 17.79 18.53
N GLY A 79 11.54 17.18 19.06
CA GLY A 79 11.41 15.93 19.81
C GLY A 79 11.44 14.67 18.96
N VAL A 80 11.55 14.78 17.64
CA VAL A 80 11.74 13.66 16.74
C VAL A 80 13.07 12.97 17.05
N LYS A 81 13.02 11.67 17.34
CA LYS A 81 14.20 10.85 17.58
C LYS A 81 14.45 10.00 16.35
N TYR A 82 15.48 10.35 15.60
CA TYR A 82 15.83 9.63 14.39
C TYR A 82 16.19 8.17 14.66
N VAL A 83 15.65 7.30 13.81
CA VAL A 83 15.94 5.85 13.80
C VAL A 83 16.29 5.45 12.36
N ASP A 84 17.48 4.91 12.16
CA ASP A 84 17.89 4.39 10.85
C ASP A 84 17.49 2.91 10.67
N GLN A 85 17.55 2.43 9.42
CA GLN A 85 17.39 1.01 9.10
C GLN A 85 18.73 0.29 8.87
N ARG A 86 19.87 0.94 9.12
CA ARG A 86 21.21 0.39 8.83
C ARG A 86 21.42 -0.94 9.53
N ASN A 87 22.14 -1.82 8.87
CA ASN A 87 22.36 -3.20 9.32
C ASN A 87 21.09 -4.04 9.48
N ARG A 88 20.01 -3.64 8.80
CA ARG A 88 18.76 -4.38 8.67
C ARG A 88 18.26 -4.29 7.22
N TRP A 89 17.71 -5.37 6.70
CA TRP A 89 17.10 -5.41 5.37
C TRP A 89 15.62 -5.05 5.47
N ASN A 90 15.14 -4.22 4.53
CA ASN A 90 13.72 -3.88 4.41
C ASN A 90 13.08 -3.38 5.73
N TYR A 91 13.81 -2.59 6.51
CA TYR A 91 13.37 -2.05 7.81
C TYR A 91 12.85 -0.62 7.72
N CYS A 92 12.58 -0.09 6.53
CA CYS A 92 12.03 1.26 6.41
C CYS A 92 10.70 1.40 7.14
N GLY A 93 9.78 0.44 7.02
CA GLY A 93 8.52 0.40 7.78
C GLY A 93 8.75 0.42 9.29
N PRO A 94 9.42 -0.59 9.88
CA PRO A 94 9.71 -0.62 11.30
C PRO A 94 10.45 0.60 11.84
N ALA A 95 11.41 1.16 11.09
CA ALA A 95 12.16 2.33 11.53
C ALA A 95 11.32 3.61 11.54
N ASN A 96 10.52 3.84 10.48
CA ASN A 96 9.61 4.98 10.43
C ASN A 96 8.51 4.89 11.49
N LEU A 97 7.93 3.70 11.67
CA LEU A 97 6.92 3.48 12.70
C LEU A 97 7.49 3.67 14.11
N THR A 98 8.74 3.25 14.35
CA THR A 98 9.43 3.51 15.62
C THR A 98 9.57 5.01 15.89
N MET A 99 9.92 5.81 14.89
CA MET A 99 10.01 7.26 15.04
C MET A 99 8.65 7.87 15.40
N ALA A 100 7.59 7.43 14.72
CA ALA A 100 6.22 7.91 14.98
C ALA A 100 5.74 7.54 16.40
N LEU A 101 5.92 6.30 16.82
CA LEU A 101 5.54 5.82 18.16
C LEU A 101 6.38 6.50 19.26
N ASN A 102 7.70 6.61 19.08
CA ASN A 102 8.59 7.26 20.04
C ASN A 102 8.32 8.77 20.17
N PHE A 103 7.82 9.41 19.13
CA PHE A 103 7.38 10.81 19.18
C PHE A 103 6.29 11.01 20.24
N TRP A 104 5.38 10.04 20.36
CA TRP A 104 4.31 10.00 21.35
C TRP A 104 4.70 9.30 22.66
N GLY A 105 5.95 8.96 22.83
CA GLY A 105 6.46 8.48 24.12
C GLY A 105 6.55 6.96 24.27
N TRP A 106 6.21 6.17 23.25
CA TRP A 106 6.47 4.74 23.25
C TRP A 106 7.98 4.47 23.42
N LYS A 107 8.35 3.34 24.06
CA LYS A 107 9.74 3.07 24.43
C LYS A 107 10.39 1.90 23.70
N GLY A 108 9.67 1.29 22.76
CA GLY A 108 10.21 0.19 21.98
C GLY A 108 11.16 0.65 20.86
N THR A 109 11.65 -0.31 20.13
CA THR A 109 12.63 -0.17 19.06
C THR A 109 12.08 -0.70 17.73
N ARG A 110 12.77 -0.39 16.63
CA ARG A 110 12.46 -0.97 15.31
C ARG A 110 12.51 -2.51 15.31
N ASP A 111 13.37 -3.11 16.15
CA ASP A 111 13.46 -4.55 16.25
C ASP A 111 12.26 -5.15 17.01
N ASP A 112 11.66 -4.42 17.94
CA ASP A 112 10.44 -4.87 18.64
C ASP A 112 9.23 -4.86 17.70
N ILE A 113 9.11 -3.86 16.84
CA ILE A 113 8.09 -3.83 15.78
C ILE A 113 8.32 -4.98 14.80
N ALA A 114 9.55 -5.12 14.32
CA ALA A 114 9.89 -6.14 13.33
C ALA A 114 9.63 -7.58 13.80
N LYS A 115 9.79 -7.87 15.10
CA LYS A 115 9.43 -9.19 15.65
C LYS A 115 7.98 -9.59 15.43
N VAL A 116 7.08 -8.60 15.29
CA VAL A 116 5.65 -8.83 15.08
C VAL A 116 5.33 -8.82 13.59
N ILE A 117 5.69 -7.74 12.88
CA ILE A 117 5.30 -7.52 11.49
C ILE A 117 6.29 -8.09 10.46
N LYS A 118 7.44 -8.62 10.92
CA LYS A 118 8.45 -9.33 10.10
C LYS A 118 8.88 -10.63 10.80
N PRO A 119 7.99 -11.61 10.93
CA PRO A 119 8.23 -12.79 11.77
C PRO A 119 9.42 -13.65 11.34
N GLY A 120 9.84 -13.58 10.08
CA GLY A 120 11.04 -14.24 9.58
C GLY A 120 12.35 -13.78 10.24
N GLU A 121 12.39 -12.57 10.79
CA GLU A 121 13.54 -12.03 11.53
C GLU A 121 13.89 -12.82 12.79
N ASN A 122 12.95 -13.55 13.35
CA ASN A 122 13.15 -14.31 14.58
C ASN A 122 13.87 -15.66 14.36
N ASN A 123 14.16 -16.05 13.12
CA ASN A 123 14.85 -17.30 12.85
C ASN A 123 16.37 -17.17 13.04
N LEU A 124 16.83 -17.50 14.24
CA LEU A 124 18.25 -17.44 14.63
C LEU A 124 19.15 -18.44 13.88
N ASN A 125 18.58 -19.42 13.19
CA ASN A 125 19.33 -20.39 12.39
C ASN A 125 19.72 -19.85 11.00
N MET A 126 19.17 -18.70 10.61
CA MET A 126 19.49 -18.02 9.35
C MET A 126 20.52 -16.93 9.56
N ASP A 127 21.40 -16.76 8.60
CA ASP A 127 22.30 -15.61 8.60
C ASP A 127 21.53 -14.31 8.32
N PHE A 128 22.21 -13.18 8.51
CA PHE A 128 21.61 -11.85 8.32
C PHE A 128 21.04 -11.64 6.90
N ILE A 129 21.70 -12.18 5.88
CA ILE A 129 21.27 -12.04 4.48
C ILE A 129 20.04 -12.91 4.22
N GLU A 130 20.02 -14.12 4.75
CA GLU A 130 18.90 -15.05 4.61
C GLU A 130 17.66 -14.50 5.30
N ARG A 131 17.79 -14.00 6.53
CA ARG A 131 16.68 -13.35 7.25
C ARG A 131 16.10 -12.16 6.49
N GLY A 132 16.96 -11.31 5.93
CA GLY A 132 16.51 -10.16 5.16
C GLY A 132 15.83 -10.50 3.81
N LYS A 133 15.87 -11.76 3.39
CA LYS A 133 15.14 -12.22 2.19
C LYS A 133 13.73 -12.72 2.51
N ILE A 134 13.49 -13.11 3.76
CA ILE A 134 12.18 -13.50 4.25
C ILE A 134 11.42 -12.21 4.55
N ASP A 135 10.15 -12.18 4.24
CA ASP A 135 9.31 -11.02 4.46
C ASP A 135 9.97 -9.72 3.94
N LYS A 136 9.83 -9.53 2.66
CA LYS A 136 10.51 -8.45 1.92
C LYS A 136 10.02 -7.07 2.27
N ASN A 137 8.73 -6.93 2.54
CA ASN A 137 8.10 -5.64 2.71
C ASN A 137 7.17 -5.66 3.91
N VAL A 138 6.93 -4.48 4.42
CA VAL A 138 5.93 -4.23 5.45
C VAL A 138 4.83 -3.42 4.79
N MET A 139 3.62 -3.95 4.78
CA MET A 139 2.47 -3.28 4.20
C MET A 139 1.93 -2.18 5.14
N PRO A 140 1.33 -1.11 4.61
CA PRO A 140 0.78 -0.04 5.45
C PRO A 140 -0.23 -0.55 6.50
N TYR A 141 -1.08 -1.52 6.15
CA TYR A 141 -2.06 -2.09 7.08
C TYR A 141 -1.40 -2.82 8.25
N GLU A 142 -0.28 -3.53 8.02
CA GLU A 142 0.45 -4.22 9.09
C GLU A 142 1.02 -3.25 10.12
N MET A 143 1.43 -2.06 9.67
CA MET A 143 1.89 -1.00 10.57
C MET A 143 0.74 -0.40 11.37
N VAL A 144 -0.43 -0.20 10.74
CA VAL A 144 -1.65 0.27 11.42
C VAL A 144 -2.12 -0.74 12.45
N ASP A 145 -2.23 -2.02 12.06
CA ASP A 145 -2.65 -3.11 12.94
C ASP A 145 -1.70 -3.25 14.14
N PHE A 146 -0.37 -3.17 13.90
CA PHE A 146 0.60 -3.18 14.99
C PHE A 146 0.33 -2.06 16.01
N VAL A 147 0.08 -0.84 15.56
CA VAL A 147 -0.18 0.28 16.48
C VAL A 147 -1.46 0.05 17.25
N ASN A 148 -2.55 -0.26 16.55
CA ASN A 148 -3.89 -0.36 17.13
C ASN A 148 -4.05 -1.58 18.05
N ASP A 149 -3.34 -2.68 17.78
CA ASP A 149 -3.46 -3.93 18.54
C ASP A 149 -2.46 -4.06 19.67
N THR A 150 -1.30 -3.36 19.60
CA THR A 150 -0.18 -3.62 20.52
C THR A 150 0.28 -2.40 21.32
N THR A 151 -0.29 -1.22 21.08
CA THR A 151 0.07 0.01 21.79
C THR A 151 -1.16 0.76 22.30
N ASP A 152 -0.96 1.77 23.14
CA ASP A 152 -2.00 2.67 23.59
C ASP A 152 -2.24 3.85 22.61
N LEU A 153 -1.66 3.79 21.41
CA LEU A 153 -1.81 4.80 20.36
C LEU A 153 -2.74 4.31 19.27
N TYR A 154 -3.24 5.22 18.48
CA TYR A 154 -4.04 4.95 17.29
C TYR A 154 -3.25 5.27 16.03
N ALA A 155 -3.54 4.55 14.96
CA ALA A 155 -3.03 4.83 13.64
C ALA A 155 -4.13 4.69 12.59
N LEU A 156 -4.01 5.48 11.54
CA LEU A 156 -4.82 5.35 10.34
C LEU A 156 -3.97 5.57 9.09
N VAL A 157 -4.40 5.00 8.00
CA VAL A 157 -3.81 5.17 6.66
C VAL A 157 -4.88 5.59 5.67
N ARG A 158 -4.56 6.52 4.76
CA ARG A 158 -5.44 6.99 3.68
C ARG A 158 -4.65 7.18 2.39
N SER A 159 -5.34 7.13 1.26
CA SER A 159 -4.82 7.47 -0.06
C SER A 159 -5.32 8.85 -0.52
N GLY A 160 -4.73 9.36 -1.60
CA GLY A 160 -5.15 10.62 -2.19
C GLY A 160 -4.82 11.85 -1.35
N GLY A 161 -3.79 11.79 -0.52
CA GLY A 161 -3.34 12.95 0.26
C GLY A 161 -2.79 14.06 -0.63
N ASP A 162 -2.80 15.29 -0.12
CA ASP A 162 -2.18 16.44 -0.75
C ASP A 162 -1.17 17.14 0.17
N MET A 163 -0.38 18.05 -0.39
CA MET A 163 0.63 18.77 0.38
C MET A 163 0.02 19.70 1.44
N HIS A 164 -1.19 20.21 1.22
CA HIS A 164 -1.85 21.08 2.19
C HIS A 164 -2.26 20.29 3.42
N LEU A 165 -2.80 19.09 3.21
CA LEU A 165 -3.14 18.16 4.29
C LEU A 165 -1.92 17.77 5.13
N LEU A 166 -0.79 17.41 4.47
CA LEU A 166 0.45 17.10 5.20
C LEU A 166 0.95 18.28 6.03
N LYS A 167 0.95 19.47 5.44
CA LYS A 167 1.33 20.70 6.16
C LYS A 167 0.38 21.02 7.32
N GLY A 168 -0.92 20.75 7.14
CA GLY A 168 -1.94 20.85 8.19
C GLY A 168 -1.58 20.01 9.40
N PHE A 169 -1.31 18.71 9.19
CA PHE A 169 -0.86 17.79 10.25
C PHE A 169 0.43 18.28 10.93
N ILE A 170 1.44 18.63 10.13
CA ILE A 170 2.72 19.10 10.67
C ILE A 170 2.52 20.41 11.49
N SER A 171 1.68 21.32 11.03
CA SER A 171 1.40 22.59 11.74
C SER A 171 0.65 22.36 13.06
N ALA A 172 -0.17 21.34 13.13
CA ALA A 172 -0.87 20.93 14.35
C ALA A 172 0.00 20.07 15.28
N GLY A 173 1.22 19.69 14.88
CA GLY A 173 2.13 18.93 15.72
C GLY A 173 2.16 17.43 15.45
N TYR A 174 1.52 16.97 14.38
CA TYR A 174 1.44 15.55 14.01
C TYR A 174 2.38 15.23 12.85
N PRO A 175 3.47 14.48 13.08
CA PRO A 175 4.31 13.99 12.00
C PRO A 175 3.59 12.91 11.20
N VAL A 176 3.92 12.81 9.91
CA VAL A 176 3.22 11.93 8.98
C VAL A 176 4.19 10.93 8.35
N ILE A 177 3.83 9.65 8.29
CA ILE A 177 4.53 8.67 7.48
C ILE A 177 3.93 8.68 6.08
N VAL A 178 4.76 8.68 5.05
CA VAL A 178 4.36 8.50 3.66
C VAL A 178 5.11 7.33 3.05
N GLU A 179 4.52 6.69 2.04
CA GLU A 179 5.21 5.72 1.20
C GLU A 179 5.45 6.33 -0.17
N LYS A 180 6.67 6.18 -0.68
CA LYS A 180 7.06 6.78 -1.95
C LYS A 180 8.00 5.88 -2.74
N GLY A 181 7.97 6.02 -4.06
CA GLY A 181 8.96 5.42 -4.94
C GLY A 181 10.22 6.28 -5.05
N TYR A 182 11.33 5.63 -5.30
CA TYR A 182 12.60 6.27 -5.62
C TYR A 182 13.49 5.32 -6.43
N TYR A 183 14.51 5.88 -7.07
CA TYR A 183 15.52 5.09 -7.77
C TYR A 183 16.80 5.02 -6.96
N GLU A 184 17.28 3.79 -6.75
CA GLU A 184 18.56 3.54 -6.11
C GLU A 184 19.54 2.92 -7.07
N ARG A 185 20.80 3.34 -6.96
CA ARG A 185 21.91 2.71 -7.66
C ARG A 185 22.54 1.64 -6.76
N ASP A 186 22.46 0.40 -7.17
CA ASP A 186 23.08 -0.71 -6.46
C ASP A 186 24.63 -0.69 -6.55
N ALA A 187 25.27 -1.58 -5.82
CA ALA A 187 26.72 -1.71 -5.79
C ALA A 187 27.35 -2.03 -7.17
N ASN A 188 26.56 -2.50 -8.13
CA ASN A 188 26.99 -2.83 -9.49
C ASN A 188 26.74 -1.66 -10.47
N GLY A 189 26.17 -0.57 -9.98
CA GLY A 189 25.84 0.60 -10.77
C GLY A 189 24.47 0.52 -11.48
N THR A 190 23.69 -0.55 -11.27
CA THR A 190 22.35 -0.70 -11.82
C THR A 190 21.39 0.17 -11.02
N VAL A 191 20.65 1.02 -11.72
CA VAL A 191 19.60 1.84 -11.13
C VAL A 191 18.32 1.02 -11.12
N SER A 192 17.67 0.92 -9.96
CA SER A 192 16.40 0.22 -9.84
C SER A 192 15.42 0.99 -8.96
N TRP A 193 14.14 0.93 -9.32
CA TRP A 193 13.07 1.50 -8.54
C TRP A 193 12.79 0.67 -7.27
N MET A 194 12.50 1.38 -6.16
CA MET A 194 12.17 0.79 -4.86
C MET A 194 11.09 1.62 -4.17
N GLY A 195 10.23 0.95 -3.39
CA GLY A 195 9.34 1.60 -2.44
C GLY A 195 10.07 1.90 -1.13
N HIS A 196 9.69 2.98 -0.48
CA HIS A 196 10.30 3.42 0.76
C HIS A 196 9.38 4.29 1.60
N TYR A 197 9.34 4.03 2.91
CA TYR A 197 8.67 4.91 3.86
C TYR A 197 9.56 6.07 4.26
N GLN A 198 8.96 7.25 4.39
CA GLN A 198 9.62 8.45 4.94
C GLN A 198 8.74 9.09 6.00
N PHE A 199 9.36 9.66 7.02
CA PHE A 199 8.69 10.34 8.12
C PHE A 199 8.80 11.85 7.95
N VAL A 200 7.70 12.49 7.56
CA VAL A 200 7.63 13.93 7.31
C VAL A 200 7.48 14.66 8.64
N THR A 201 8.41 15.54 8.94
CA THR A 201 8.51 16.22 10.24
C THR A 201 8.62 17.73 10.14
N GLY A 202 8.59 18.27 8.93
CA GLY A 202 8.62 19.72 8.72
C GLY A 202 8.43 20.11 7.27
N TYR A 203 8.24 21.40 7.06
CA TYR A 203 8.21 22.00 5.73
C TYR A 203 8.68 23.47 5.77
N ASP A 204 9.05 24.00 4.61
CA ASP A 204 9.39 25.40 4.38
C ASP A 204 8.85 25.83 3.00
N ASP A 205 7.82 26.67 3.00
CA ASP A 205 7.15 27.14 1.78
C ASP A 205 8.00 28.12 0.97
N ALA A 206 8.86 28.88 1.61
CA ALA A 206 9.76 29.80 0.92
C ALA A 206 10.82 29.03 0.12
N ALA A 207 11.32 27.93 0.69
CA ALA A 207 12.27 27.03 0.05
C ALA A 207 11.58 25.95 -0.82
N LYS A 208 10.26 25.78 -0.72
CA LYS A 208 9.46 24.71 -1.38
C LYS A 208 9.99 23.32 -1.08
N ILE A 209 10.20 23.01 0.20
CA ILE A 209 10.75 21.74 0.66
C ILE A 209 9.90 21.15 1.78
N PHE A 210 9.88 19.80 1.84
CA PHE A 210 9.62 19.06 3.06
C PHE A 210 10.93 18.72 3.78
N ILE A 211 10.85 18.55 5.09
CA ILE A 211 11.90 18.03 5.94
C ILE A 211 11.46 16.65 6.41
N VAL A 212 12.21 15.64 6.01
CA VAL A 212 11.87 14.24 6.27
C VAL A 212 12.98 13.53 7.02
N GLN A 213 12.62 12.49 7.75
CA GLN A 213 13.56 11.56 8.32
C GLN A 213 13.65 10.38 7.33
N ASP A 214 14.76 10.30 6.62
CA ASP A 214 15.05 9.18 5.74
C ASP A 214 15.85 8.12 6.49
N THR A 215 15.32 6.90 6.55
CA THR A 215 15.90 5.84 7.38
C THR A 215 17.09 5.12 6.71
N TYR A 216 17.36 5.40 5.43
CA TYR A 216 18.32 4.64 4.64
C TYR A 216 19.49 5.49 4.11
N LEU A 217 19.29 6.30 3.08
CA LEU A 217 20.38 6.99 2.38
C LEU A 217 20.67 8.39 2.93
N ASP A 218 19.63 9.20 3.05
CA ASP A 218 19.76 10.65 3.23
C ASP A 218 19.82 11.06 4.72
N GLY A 219 19.39 10.16 5.61
CA GLY A 219 19.52 10.35 7.04
C GLY A 219 18.52 11.36 7.64
N PRO A 220 18.85 11.92 8.84
CA PRO A 220 17.94 12.79 9.54
C PRO A 220 17.83 14.18 8.91
N ASN A 221 16.62 14.75 8.95
CA ASN A 221 16.31 16.12 8.49
C ASN A 221 16.68 16.35 7.01
N PHE A 222 16.51 15.34 6.19
CA PHE A 222 16.71 15.46 4.75
C PHE A 222 15.71 16.46 4.16
N LYS A 223 16.19 17.31 3.29
CA LYS A 223 15.39 18.34 2.62
C LYS A 223 15.09 17.90 1.20
N ILE A 224 13.84 17.60 0.94
CA ILE A 224 13.35 17.17 -0.37
C ILE A 224 12.46 18.25 -0.98
N SER A 225 12.64 18.57 -2.26
CA SER A 225 11.78 19.53 -2.93
C SER A 225 10.33 19.03 -3.04
N TYR A 226 9.36 19.94 -3.04
CA TYR A 226 7.95 19.56 -3.20
C TYR A 226 7.69 18.77 -4.50
N THR A 227 8.39 19.13 -5.58
CA THR A 227 8.26 18.44 -6.86
C THR A 227 8.73 16.98 -6.77
N GLU A 228 9.96 16.77 -6.29
CA GLU A 228 10.54 15.44 -6.14
C GLU A 228 9.76 14.58 -5.13
N PHE A 229 9.29 15.20 -4.06
CA PHE A 229 8.45 14.52 -3.08
C PHE A 229 7.13 14.04 -3.70
N ALA A 230 6.43 14.92 -4.44
CA ALA A 230 5.16 14.60 -5.07
C ALA A 230 5.30 13.52 -6.15
N GLU A 231 6.38 13.57 -6.94
CA GLU A 231 6.67 12.56 -7.97
C GLU A 231 6.82 11.16 -7.36
N GLY A 232 7.63 11.02 -6.31
CA GLY A 232 7.78 9.73 -5.65
C GLY A 232 6.54 9.31 -4.85
N TRP A 233 5.82 10.26 -4.25
CA TRP A 233 4.61 9.99 -3.47
C TRP A 233 3.45 9.51 -4.34
N ARG A 234 3.37 9.98 -5.58
CA ARG A 234 2.45 9.46 -6.61
C ARG A 234 2.57 7.95 -6.77
N ASP A 235 3.77 7.40 -6.74
CA ASP A 235 4.01 5.97 -6.99
C ASP A 235 3.25 5.06 -6.01
N PHE A 236 2.78 5.61 -4.89
CA PHE A 236 1.97 4.94 -3.87
C PHE A 236 0.60 5.60 -3.65
N ASN A 237 0.00 6.12 -4.72
CA ASN A 237 -1.35 6.69 -4.68
C ASN A 237 -1.52 7.76 -3.62
N TYR A 238 -0.47 8.55 -3.36
CA TYR A 238 -0.45 9.61 -2.34
C TYR A 238 -0.85 9.11 -0.94
N LEU A 239 -0.38 7.93 -0.59
CA LEU A 239 -0.64 7.30 0.70
C LEU A 239 0.04 8.05 1.84
N PHE A 240 -0.71 8.27 2.91
CA PHE A 240 -0.18 8.82 4.15
C PHE A 240 -0.74 8.07 5.36
N MET A 241 0.06 8.04 6.44
CA MET A 241 -0.29 7.42 7.71
C MET A 241 0.01 8.38 8.85
N VAL A 242 -0.91 8.47 9.79
CA VAL A 242 -0.76 9.27 11.00
C VAL A 242 -0.88 8.37 12.22
N VAL A 243 0.04 8.54 13.18
CA VAL A 243 0.00 7.90 14.50
C VAL A 243 -0.28 8.99 15.54
N TYR A 244 -1.23 8.74 16.44
CA TYR A 244 -1.67 9.75 17.39
C TYR A 244 -2.18 9.15 18.70
N PRO A 245 -2.15 9.93 19.82
CA PRO A 245 -2.73 9.48 21.07
C PRO A 245 -4.28 9.51 21.03
N PRO A 246 -4.98 8.64 21.77
CA PRO A 246 -6.45 8.57 21.77
C PRO A 246 -7.15 9.91 22.04
N ASP A 247 -6.58 10.71 22.90
CA ASP A 247 -7.14 12.03 23.27
C ASP A 247 -7.16 13.03 22.09
N SER A 248 -6.43 12.74 21.02
CA SER A 248 -6.36 13.56 19.80
C SER A 248 -7.31 13.14 18.70
N GLU A 249 -8.13 12.12 18.90
CA GLU A 249 -8.98 11.53 17.84
C GLU A 249 -9.88 12.58 17.16
N GLN A 250 -10.52 13.46 17.92
CA GLN A 250 -11.36 14.52 17.36
C GLN A 250 -10.55 15.53 16.54
N GLU A 251 -9.37 15.93 17.03
CA GLU A 251 -8.48 16.85 16.30
C GLU A 251 -7.98 16.22 15.00
N ILE A 252 -7.63 14.93 15.01
CA ILE A 252 -7.25 14.19 13.80
C ILE A 252 -8.41 14.16 12.80
N HIS A 253 -9.64 13.88 13.26
CA HIS A 253 -10.82 13.93 12.39
C HIS A 253 -11.04 15.32 11.77
N ASP A 254 -10.86 16.38 12.56
CA ASP A 254 -11.01 17.76 12.09
C ASP A 254 -9.91 18.11 11.06
N LEU A 255 -8.67 17.67 11.28
CA LEU A 255 -7.55 17.85 10.34
C LEU A 255 -7.75 17.06 9.04
N LEU A 256 -8.24 15.83 9.14
CA LEU A 256 -8.55 15.00 7.97
C LEU A 256 -9.65 15.61 7.11
N GLY A 257 -10.62 16.29 7.72
CA GLY A 257 -11.78 16.77 6.99
C GLY A 257 -12.47 15.64 6.23
N ASN A 258 -12.55 15.74 4.90
CA ASN A 258 -13.19 14.71 4.08
C ASN A 258 -12.43 13.37 4.07
N TRP A 259 -11.11 13.36 4.26
CA TRP A 259 -10.31 12.12 4.38
C TRP A 259 -10.65 11.29 5.64
N SER A 260 -11.46 11.80 6.55
CA SER A 260 -11.98 11.00 7.67
C SER A 260 -12.87 9.85 7.18
N ASP A 261 -13.55 10.02 6.05
CA ASP A 261 -14.28 8.97 5.34
C ASP A 261 -13.35 8.24 4.36
N ASP A 262 -13.07 6.97 4.64
CA ASP A 262 -12.19 6.13 3.82
C ASP A 262 -12.69 5.98 2.38
N ARG A 263 -14.01 5.86 2.18
CA ARG A 263 -14.60 5.78 0.86
C ARG A 263 -14.41 7.07 0.07
N TRP A 264 -14.59 8.22 0.73
CA TRP A 264 -14.32 9.52 0.10
C TRP A 264 -12.85 9.65 -0.30
N ALA A 265 -11.92 9.27 0.60
CA ALA A 265 -10.49 9.30 0.32
C ALA A 265 -10.12 8.49 -0.93
N ASN A 266 -10.68 7.28 -1.06
CA ASN A 266 -10.45 6.43 -2.23
C ASN A 266 -11.12 6.97 -3.51
N LEU A 267 -12.28 7.61 -3.42
CA LEU A 267 -12.91 8.31 -4.56
C LEU A 267 -12.07 9.51 -4.99
N HIS A 268 -11.57 10.29 -4.04
CA HIS A 268 -10.69 11.42 -4.32
C HIS A 268 -9.36 10.98 -4.94
N ALA A 269 -8.76 9.90 -4.44
CA ALA A 269 -7.57 9.30 -5.05
C ALA A 269 -7.84 8.82 -6.48
N LEU A 270 -9.04 8.29 -6.75
CA LEU A 270 -9.47 7.93 -8.09
C LEU A 270 -9.59 9.15 -9.01
N GLU A 271 -10.17 10.26 -8.54
CA GLU A 271 -10.26 11.52 -9.28
C GLU A 271 -8.86 12.05 -9.65
N ILE A 272 -7.91 12.03 -8.70
CA ILE A 272 -6.51 12.41 -8.97
C ILE A 272 -5.92 11.52 -10.07
N ALA A 273 -6.07 10.20 -9.95
CA ALA A 273 -5.56 9.27 -10.93
C ALA A 273 -6.21 9.48 -12.32
N ASP A 274 -7.52 9.76 -12.40
CA ASP A 274 -8.24 10.06 -13.64
C ASP A 274 -7.75 11.34 -14.30
N GLU A 275 -7.35 12.32 -13.54
CA GLU A 275 -6.71 13.52 -14.09
C GLU A 275 -5.29 13.22 -14.61
N GLU A 276 -4.51 12.45 -13.86
CA GLU A 276 -3.11 12.14 -14.18
C GLU A 276 -2.98 11.24 -15.40
N VAL A 277 -3.85 10.25 -15.62
CA VAL A 277 -3.82 9.39 -16.82
C VAL A 277 -3.98 10.19 -18.12
N ASN A 278 -4.62 11.35 -18.06
CA ASN A 278 -4.81 12.25 -19.19
C ASN A 278 -3.68 13.28 -19.36
N LYS A 279 -2.85 13.49 -18.36
CA LYS A 279 -1.81 14.53 -18.32
C LYS A 279 -0.39 13.98 -18.45
N LEU A 280 -0.16 12.75 -17.96
CA LEU A 280 1.16 12.17 -17.84
C LEU A 280 1.48 11.20 -18.98
N SER A 281 2.75 10.93 -19.17
CA SER A 281 3.27 9.95 -20.14
C SER A 281 4.37 9.09 -19.53
N GLY A 282 4.72 7.98 -20.17
CA GLY A 282 5.79 7.09 -19.74
C GLY A 282 5.62 6.60 -18.31
N PHE A 283 6.63 6.77 -17.49
CA PHE A 283 6.66 6.32 -16.10
C PHE A 283 5.55 6.92 -15.22
N GLY A 284 5.30 8.22 -15.38
CA GLY A 284 4.21 8.88 -14.65
C GLY A 284 2.82 8.33 -15.05
N ALA A 285 2.58 8.07 -16.32
CA ALA A 285 1.32 7.48 -16.78
C ALA A 285 1.16 6.04 -16.29
N PHE A 286 2.26 5.26 -16.21
CA PHE A 286 2.22 3.94 -15.64
C PHE A 286 1.67 3.96 -14.20
N PHE A 287 2.21 4.80 -13.33
CA PHE A 287 1.72 4.90 -11.95
C PHE A 287 0.34 5.53 -11.85
N ALA A 288 -0.01 6.48 -12.71
CA ALA A 288 -1.37 7.03 -12.74
C ALA A 288 -2.42 5.93 -13.02
N TRP A 289 -2.21 5.10 -14.04
CA TRP A 289 -3.07 3.96 -14.33
C TRP A 289 -3.06 2.90 -13.22
N PHE A 290 -1.89 2.67 -12.61
CA PHE A 290 -1.77 1.74 -11.49
C PHE A 290 -2.54 2.24 -10.27
N ASN A 291 -2.43 3.52 -9.93
CA ASN A 291 -3.17 4.18 -8.84
C ASN A 291 -4.69 4.15 -9.09
N LYS A 292 -5.10 4.34 -10.34
CA LYS A 292 -6.50 4.18 -10.74
C LYS A 292 -7.00 2.77 -10.41
N GLY A 293 -6.22 1.74 -10.77
CA GLY A 293 -6.52 0.37 -10.40
C GLY A 293 -6.57 0.15 -8.89
N THR A 294 -5.63 0.71 -8.15
CA THR A 294 -5.57 0.63 -6.69
C THR A 294 -6.80 1.25 -6.03
N SER A 295 -7.22 2.45 -6.47
CA SER A 295 -8.42 3.10 -5.96
C SER A 295 -9.69 2.30 -6.27
N HIS A 296 -9.82 1.76 -7.49
CA HIS A 296 -10.93 0.86 -7.82
C HIS A 296 -10.95 -0.41 -6.95
N VAL A 297 -9.78 -1.01 -6.63
CA VAL A 297 -9.72 -2.16 -5.70
C VAL A 297 -10.26 -1.80 -4.33
N GLN A 298 -9.85 -0.64 -3.78
CA GLN A 298 -10.35 -0.18 -2.48
C GLN A 298 -11.86 0.11 -2.49
N LEU A 299 -12.38 0.53 -3.64
CA LEU A 299 -13.82 0.73 -3.86
C LEU A 299 -14.57 -0.56 -4.24
N GLN A 300 -13.89 -1.70 -4.27
CA GLN A 300 -14.41 -3.02 -4.66
C GLN A 300 -14.93 -3.08 -6.11
N GLN A 301 -14.46 -2.20 -6.98
CA GLN A 301 -14.77 -2.13 -8.40
C GLN A 301 -13.74 -2.95 -9.19
N TYR A 302 -13.73 -4.26 -8.99
CA TYR A 302 -12.64 -5.12 -9.44
C TYR A 302 -12.48 -5.23 -10.96
N VAL A 303 -13.57 -5.16 -11.71
CA VAL A 303 -13.51 -5.16 -13.18
C VAL A 303 -12.87 -3.87 -13.70
N ASP A 304 -13.25 -2.73 -13.17
CA ASP A 304 -12.64 -1.44 -13.53
C ASP A 304 -11.17 -1.39 -13.10
N ALA A 305 -10.86 -1.95 -11.93
CA ALA A 305 -9.49 -2.12 -11.47
C ALA A 305 -8.65 -2.97 -12.43
N ALA A 306 -9.18 -4.10 -12.90
CA ALA A 306 -8.49 -4.97 -13.85
C ALA A 306 -8.21 -4.25 -15.17
N ILE A 307 -9.17 -3.49 -15.70
CA ILE A 307 -8.99 -2.68 -16.91
C ILE A 307 -7.90 -1.62 -16.70
N ALA A 308 -7.89 -0.95 -15.56
CA ALA A 308 -6.88 0.06 -15.25
C ALA A 308 -5.47 -0.56 -15.14
N TYR A 309 -5.34 -1.71 -14.50
CA TYR A 309 -4.06 -2.43 -14.43
C TYR A 309 -3.61 -2.97 -15.79
N ASP A 310 -4.52 -3.41 -16.67
CA ASP A 310 -4.17 -3.80 -18.04
C ASP A 310 -3.51 -2.64 -18.78
N GLN A 311 -4.04 -1.42 -18.65
CA GLN A 311 -3.43 -0.23 -19.22
C GLN A 311 -2.07 0.08 -18.59
N ALA A 312 -1.95 -0.02 -17.27
CA ALA A 312 -0.69 0.16 -16.58
C ALA A 312 0.38 -0.84 -17.10
N PHE A 313 0.08 -2.12 -17.18
CA PHE A 313 1.02 -3.13 -17.69
C PHE A 313 1.34 -2.97 -19.19
N SER A 314 0.38 -2.48 -19.98
CA SER A 314 0.64 -2.12 -21.38
C SER A 314 1.69 -1.01 -21.49
N ILE A 315 1.57 0.03 -20.65
CA ILE A 315 2.57 1.11 -20.57
C ILE A 315 3.89 0.59 -20.03
N TYR A 316 3.88 -0.24 -18.97
CA TYR A 316 5.06 -0.86 -18.40
C TYR A 316 5.93 -1.55 -19.48
N ALA A 317 5.30 -2.28 -20.38
CA ALA A 317 6.00 -2.97 -21.48
C ALA A 317 6.77 -2.01 -22.39
N THR A 318 6.36 -0.75 -22.49
CA THR A 318 7.01 0.27 -23.31
C THR A 318 8.11 1.05 -22.59
N LEU A 319 8.21 0.93 -21.26
CA LEU A 319 9.23 1.63 -20.49
C LEU A 319 10.64 1.11 -20.81
N ASP A 320 11.62 2.00 -20.64
CA ASP A 320 13.03 1.61 -20.66
C ASP A 320 13.30 0.53 -19.62
N THR A 321 13.81 -0.61 -20.03
CA THR A 321 14.07 -1.79 -19.18
C THR A 321 14.88 -1.43 -17.94
N ALA A 322 15.87 -0.53 -18.06
CA ALA A 322 16.69 -0.09 -16.93
C ALA A 322 15.91 0.74 -15.88
N LYS A 323 14.72 1.23 -16.23
CA LYS A 323 13.90 2.10 -15.37
C LYS A 323 12.59 1.47 -14.93
N ARG A 324 12.29 0.24 -15.37
CA ARG A 324 11.05 -0.45 -14.99
C ARG A 324 10.96 -0.68 -13.50
N PRO A 325 9.82 -0.40 -12.85
CA PRO A 325 9.62 -0.67 -11.43
C PRO A 325 9.29 -2.14 -11.17
N TYR A 326 10.18 -3.07 -11.55
CA TYR A 326 9.93 -4.52 -11.49
C TYR A 326 9.63 -5.05 -10.08
N ARG A 327 9.98 -4.27 -9.03
CA ARG A 327 9.67 -4.60 -7.63
C ARG A 327 8.31 -4.10 -7.17
N MET A 328 7.53 -3.45 -8.02
CA MET A 328 6.28 -2.81 -7.61
C MET A 328 5.31 -3.79 -6.94
N LEU A 329 5.17 -5.00 -7.47
CA LEU A 329 4.30 -6.05 -6.90
C LEU A 329 4.82 -6.62 -5.56
N TRP A 330 6.01 -6.20 -5.11
CA TRP A 330 6.49 -6.50 -3.76
C TRP A 330 5.83 -5.58 -2.72
N TYR A 331 5.30 -4.44 -3.14
CA TYR A 331 4.71 -3.40 -2.29
C TYR A 331 3.21 -3.23 -2.52
N GLN A 332 2.74 -3.44 -3.72
CA GLN A 332 1.38 -3.11 -4.14
C GLN A 332 0.72 -4.32 -4.82
N THR A 333 -0.06 -5.07 -4.07
CA THR A 333 -0.65 -6.36 -4.50
C THR A 333 -2.07 -6.25 -5.06
N GLY A 334 -2.55 -5.02 -5.29
CA GLY A 334 -3.87 -4.72 -5.84
C GLY A 334 -4.22 -5.48 -7.13
N PRO A 335 -3.30 -5.64 -8.11
CA PRO A 335 -3.58 -6.38 -9.34
C PRO A 335 -4.05 -7.81 -9.12
N TYR A 336 -3.53 -8.51 -8.10
CA TYR A 336 -4.00 -9.87 -7.79
C TYR A 336 -5.47 -9.88 -7.40
N LYS A 337 -5.90 -8.95 -6.53
CA LYS A 337 -7.30 -8.80 -6.12
C LYS A 337 -8.19 -8.50 -7.32
N ALA A 338 -7.78 -7.52 -8.14
CA ALA A 338 -8.53 -7.10 -9.32
C ALA A 338 -8.77 -8.28 -10.28
N TYR A 339 -7.72 -8.99 -10.66
CA TYR A 339 -7.84 -10.14 -11.56
C TYR A 339 -8.57 -11.32 -10.92
N TYR A 340 -8.33 -11.62 -9.66
CA TYR A 340 -9.02 -12.70 -8.96
C TYR A 340 -10.52 -12.50 -8.92
N TYR A 341 -10.98 -11.34 -8.42
CA TYR A 341 -12.41 -11.04 -8.31
C TYR A 341 -13.09 -10.72 -9.65
N SER A 342 -12.31 -10.54 -10.71
CA SER A 342 -12.79 -10.53 -12.09
C SER A 342 -12.75 -11.91 -12.76
N ALA A 343 -12.50 -12.98 -11.99
CA ALA A 343 -12.35 -14.36 -12.43
C ALA A 343 -11.27 -14.57 -13.53
N ARG A 344 -10.25 -13.74 -13.54
CA ARG A 344 -9.09 -13.82 -14.45
C ARG A 344 -7.97 -14.61 -13.79
N TYR A 345 -8.24 -15.84 -13.38
CA TYR A 345 -7.33 -16.68 -12.58
C TYR A 345 -6.01 -16.97 -13.28
N ALA A 346 -6.02 -17.11 -14.59
CA ALA A 346 -4.79 -17.30 -15.37
C ALA A 346 -3.85 -16.09 -15.27
N ASP A 347 -4.40 -14.87 -15.27
CA ASP A 347 -3.62 -13.65 -15.11
C ASP A 347 -3.04 -13.53 -13.69
N VAL A 348 -3.79 -13.92 -12.65
CA VAL A 348 -3.25 -13.98 -11.27
C VAL A 348 -2.08 -14.95 -11.19
N ILE A 349 -2.24 -16.18 -11.71
CA ILE A 349 -1.19 -17.21 -11.67
C ILE A 349 0.07 -16.73 -12.39
N ASN A 350 -0.09 -16.16 -13.59
CA ASN A 350 1.03 -15.69 -14.40
C ASN A 350 1.75 -14.50 -13.75
N LEU A 351 0.99 -13.50 -13.30
CA LEU A 351 1.56 -12.31 -12.65
C LEU A 351 2.30 -12.68 -11.36
N ALA A 352 1.71 -13.54 -10.52
CA ALA A 352 2.33 -14.00 -9.30
C ALA A 352 3.60 -14.83 -9.57
N GLN A 353 3.58 -15.68 -10.60
CA GLN A 353 4.77 -16.45 -11.01
C GLN A 353 5.90 -15.51 -11.41
N ILE A 354 5.65 -14.55 -12.30
CA ILE A 354 6.64 -13.56 -12.75
C ILE A 354 7.20 -12.77 -11.55
N THR A 355 6.32 -12.38 -10.62
CA THR A 355 6.73 -11.64 -9.42
C THR A 355 7.63 -12.49 -8.52
N LEU A 356 7.27 -13.75 -8.27
CA LEU A 356 8.07 -14.67 -7.48
C LEU A 356 9.43 -14.97 -8.13
N ASP A 357 9.47 -15.11 -9.45
CA ASP A 357 10.70 -15.33 -10.21
C ASP A 357 11.65 -14.11 -10.18
N SER A 358 11.10 -12.90 -10.00
CA SER A 358 11.89 -11.67 -9.85
C SER A 358 12.67 -11.60 -8.53
N VAL A 359 12.36 -12.46 -7.56
CA VAL A 359 13.02 -12.54 -6.25
C VAL A 359 14.18 -13.52 -6.32
N SER A 360 15.40 -13.03 -6.19
CA SER A 360 16.56 -13.92 -6.15
C SER A 360 16.61 -14.75 -4.87
N GLY A 361 16.54 -16.06 -5.02
CA GLY A 361 16.80 -17.02 -3.94
C GLY A 361 15.55 -17.70 -3.35
N GLY A 362 14.39 -17.57 -3.95
CA GLY A 362 13.19 -18.31 -3.59
C GLY A 362 11.91 -17.47 -3.50
N PRO A 363 10.78 -18.09 -3.28
CA PRO A 363 9.48 -17.42 -3.17
C PRO A 363 9.33 -16.82 -1.76
N TYR A 364 9.71 -15.55 -1.59
CA TYR A 364 9.69 -14.86 -0.30
C TYR A 364 8.60 -13.78 -0.20
N LEU A 365 7.57 -13.85 -1.05
CA LEU A 365 6.46 -12.91 -1.08
C LEU A 365 5.17 -13.66 -0.76
N GLU A 366 4.73 -13.60 0.48
CA GLU A 366 3.57 -14.32 0.99
C GLU A 366 2.28 -13.97 0.25
N GLU A 367 2.06 -12.70 -0.07
CA GLU A 367 0.87 -12.30 -0.82
C GLU A 367 0.86 -12.86 -2.23
N SER A 368 2.00 -12.89 -2.90
CA SER A 368 2.09 -13.48 -4.24
C SER A 368 1.82 -14.98 -4.22
N LEU A 369 2.33 -15.68 -3.21
CA LEU A 369 2.04 -17.10 -2.98
C LEU A 369 0.55 -17.30 -2.68
N TYR A 370 -0.01 -16.52 -1.75
CA TYR A 370 -1.41 -16.61 -1.36
C TYR A 370 -2.35 -16.42 -2.54
N TRP A 371 -2.19 -15.34 -3.30
CA TRP A 371 -3.06 -15.05 -4.44
C TRP A 371 -2.92 -16.07 -5.56
N ARG A 372 -1.70 -16.59 -5.81
CA ARG A 372 -1.51 -17.70 -6.76
C ARG A 372 -2.21 -18.97 -6.28
N GLY A 373 -2.11 -19.30 -5.00
CA GLY A 373 -2.83 -20.39 -4.38
C GLY A 373 -4.34 -20.23 -4.50
N MET A 374 -4.89 -19.05 -4.23
CA MET A 374 -6.30 -18.74 -4.42
C MET A 374 -6.74 -18.99 -5.88
N ALA A 375 -5.95 -18.54 -6.84
CA ALA A 375 -6.25 -18.73 -8.26
C ALA A 375 -6.09 -20.20 -8.70
N TYR A 376 -5.11 -20.93 -8.17
CA TYR A 376 -4.98 -22.37 -8.39
C TYR A 376 -6.21 -23.13 -7.88
N TYR A 377 -6.70 -22.79 -6.69
CA TYR A 377 -7.92 -23.41 -6.15
C TYR A 377 -9.12 -23.20 -7.07
N MET A 378 -9.34 -21.96 -7.52
CA MET A 378 -10.43 -21.65 -8.46
C MET A 378 -10.25 -22.33 -9.82
N ALA A 379 -9.03 -22.66 -10.22
CA ALA A 379 -8.72 -23.44 -11.42
C ALA A 379 -8.79 -24.97 -11.21
N GLY A 380 -9.25 -25.44 -10.04
CA GLY A 380 -9.35 -26.86 -9.70
C GLY A 380 -8.02 -27.54 -9.37
N LYS A 381 -6.96 -26.79 -9.12
CA LYS A 381 -5.60 -27.28 -8.82
C LYS A 381 -5.33 -27.21 -7.31
N THR A 382 -6.15 -27.93 -6.54
CA THR A 382 -6.16 -27.83 -5.07
C THR A 382 -4.81 -28.15 -4.43
N GLU A 383 -4.06 -29.14 -4.93
CA GLU A 383 -2.75 -29.51 -4.39
C GLU A 383 -1.74 -28.37 -4.53
N LEU A 384 -1.72 -27.67 -5.67
CA LEU A 384 -0.86 -26.51 -5.89
C LEU A 384 -1.26 -25.34 -4.99
N ALA A 385 -2.56 -25.15 -4.74
CA ALA A 385 -3.05 -24.14 -3.81
C ALA A 385 -2.54 -24.41 -2.38
N ILE A 386 -2.65 -25.64 -1.91
CA ILE A 386 -2.15 -26.05 -0.58
C ILE A 386 -0.63 -25.84 -0.46
N GLU A 387 0.12 -26.17 -1.51
CA GLU A 387 1.58 -25.97 -1.54
C GLU A 387 1.94 -24.49 -1.44
N ASP A 388 1.24 -23.61 -2.15
CA ASP A 388 1.43 -22.18 -2.11
C ASP A 388 1.07 -21.57 -0.74
N TYR A 389 -0.06 -21.96 -0.14
CA TYR A 389 -0.43 -21.51 1.21
C TYR A 389 0.57 -21.92 2.26
N ARG A 390 1.05 -23.18 2.21
CA ARG A 390 2.13 -23.65 3.11
C ARG A 390 3.43 -22.91 2.89
N SER A 391 3.73 -22.55 1.63
CA SER A 391 4.92 -21.76 1.31
C SER A 391 4.80 -20.34 1.83
N ALA A 392 3.60 -19.74 1.78
CA ALA A 392 3.35 -18.45 2.41
C ALA A 392 3.57 -18.50 3.94
N LEU A 393 3.10 -19.55 4.62
CA LEU A 393 3.31 -19.72 6.06
C LEU A 393 4.77 -20.00 6.45
N LYS A 394 5.61 -20.51 5.55
CA LYS A 394 7.06 -20.60 5.79
C LYS A 394 7.74 -19.25 5.77
N VAL A 395 7.21 -18.32 4.97
CA VAL A 395 7.71 -16.95 4.88
C VAL A 395 7.15 -16.09 6.02
N HIS A 396 5.86 -16.23 6.30
CA HIS A 396 5.15 -15.47 7.32
C HIS A 396 4.38 -16.44 8.24
N PRO A 397 5.02 -16.96 9.29
CA PRO A 397 4.39 -17.91 10.24
C PRO A 397 3.12 -17.32 10.87
N ASN A 398 2.07 -18.12 10.93
CA ASN A 398 0.76 -17.76 11.48
C ASN A 398 0.00 -16.66 10.71
N TRP A 399 0.39 -16.36 9.49
CA TRP A 399 -0.32 -15.36 8.68
C TRP A 399 -1.76 -15.80 8.43
N ILE A 400 -2.70 -14.97 8.90
CA ILE A 400 -4.13 -15.33 8.96
C ILE A 400 -4.69 -15.73 7.59
N PRO A 401 -4.44 -15.00 6.48
CA PRO A 401 -5.02 -15.36 5.19
C PRO A 401 -4.66 -16.78 4.73
N ALA A 402 -3.39 -17.17 4.81
CA ALA A 402 -2.97 -18.50 4.40
C ALA A 402 -3.40 -19.59 5.37
N THR A 403 -3.41 -19.29 6.68
CA THR A 403 -3.92 -20.20 7.72
C THR A 403 -5.40 -20.52 7.49
N GLN A 404 -6.21 -19.50 7.27
CA GLN A 404 -7.63 -19.66 7.02
C GLN A 404 -7.89 -20.43 5.72
N ALA A 405 -7.16 -20.11 4.65
CA ALA A 405 -7.31 -20.81 3.37
C ALA A 405 -7.03 -22.33 3.48
N LEU A 406 -6.02 -22.73 4.27
CA LEU A 406 -5.77 -24.15 4.54
C LEU A 406 -6.89 -24.79 5.37
N GLN A 407 -7.37 -24.10 6.41
CA GLN A 407 -8.47 -24.59 7.25
C GLN A 407 -9.77 -24.79 6.44
N ASP A 408 -10.09 -23.86 5.55
CA ASP A 408 -11.26 -23.94 4.67
C ASP A 408 -11.20 -25.16 3.72
N LEU A 409 -9.99 -25.62 3.40
CA LEU A 409 -9.74 -26.86 2.66
C LEU A 409 -9.69 -28.11 3.55
N GLY A 410 -9.89 -27.99 4.85
CA GLY A 410 -9.77 -29.10 5.80
C GLY A 410 -8.33 -29.57 6.02
N VAL A 411 -7.34 -28.74 5.71
CA VAL A 411 -5.91 -29.03 5.81
C VAL A 411 -5.31 -28.30 7.01
N GLN A 412 -4.47 -28.99 7.76
CA GLN A 412 -3.74 -28.34 8.85
C GLN A 412 -2.69 -27.37 8.28
N PRO A 413 -2.59 -26.16 8.84
CA PRO A 413 -1.60 -25.17 8.46
C PRO A 413 -0.15 -25.60 8.60
#